data_20ee87aa13278073c096776679bc4a57
#
_entry.id   20ee87aa13278073c096776679bc4a57
#
_cell.length_a   1.000
_cell.length_b   1.000
_cell.length_c   1.000
_cell.angle_alpha   90.00
_cell.angle_beta   90.00
_cell.angle_gamma   90.00
#
_symmetry.space_group_name_H-M   'P 1'
#
loop_
_entity.id
_entity.type
_entity.pdbx_description
1 polymer ?
#
loop_
_entity_poly.entity_id
_entity_poly.type
_entity_poly.pdbx_seq_one_letter_code
_entity_poly.pdbx_strand_id
1 'polypeptide(L)'
;MTRTGSNPPELDQHLSYLKLHFIRENYESMAKQAAEKQWNHVHYLTELIQGQTNQRHDRAIERRISQARFPQIKTLEQFKWSWPKKINQQQVRNLFRLQWIEDKSNVIFLSGVGLGKTHLATALGY
;
A
#
# COMPACT_ATOMS: atom_id res chain seq x y z
N MET A 1 -20.20 -23.58 -25.54
CA MET A 1 -19.58 -23.01 -26.72
C MET A 1 -18.36 -22.17 -26.30
N THR A 2 -17.21 -22.63 -26.70
CA THR A 2 -15.98 -21.93 -26.38
C THR A 2 -15.69 -20.87 -27.42
N ARG A 3 -15.68 -19.64 -27.02
CA ARG A 3 -15.14 -18.57 -27.83
C ARG A 3 -13.63 -18.54 -27.69
N THR A 4 -12.97 -18.74 -28.81
CA THR A 4 -11.54 -18.53 -28.85
C THR A 4 -11.29 -17.07 -29.18
N GLY A 5 -10.67 -16.36 -28.26
CA GLY A 5 -9.85 -15.22 -28.56
C GLY A 5 -10.45 -13.84 -28.59
N SER A 6 -11.72 -13.59 -28.40
CA SER A 6 -12.17 -12.22 -28.23
C SER A 6 -13.19 -12.08 -27.11
N ASN A 7 -12.82 -11.26 -26.18
CA ASN A 7 -13.71 -10.88 -25.11
C ASN A 7 -14.85 -10.03 -25.65
N PRO A 8 -16.03 -10.14 -25.06
CA PRO A 8 -17.12 -9.23 -25.43
C PRO A 8 -16.66 -7.78 -25.22
N PRO A 9 -16.77 -6.91 -26.23
CA PRO A 9 -16.44 -5.49 -26.05
C PRO A 9 -17.20 -4.86 -24.90
N GLU A 10 -18.38 -5.35 -24.62
CA GLU A 10 -19.22 -4.90 -23.52
C GLU A 10 -18.58 -5.13 -22.15
N LEU A 11 -17.95 -6.29 -21.94
CA LEU A 11 -17.29 -6.58 -20.68
C LEU A 11 -16.16 -5.57 -20.42
N ASP A 12 -15.37 -5.29 -21.44
CA ASP A 12 -14.27 -4.35 -21.33
C ASP A 12 -14.77 -2.94 -21.01
N GLN A 13 -15.86 -2.52 -21.64
CA GLN A 13 -16.51 -1.24 -21.35
C GLN A 13 -17.03 -1.16 -19.92
N HIS A 14 -17.66 -2.22 -19.43
CA HIS A 14 -18.17 -2.27 -18.06
C HIS A 14 -17.03 -2.21 -17.03
N LEU A 15 -15.96 -2.95 -17.29
CA LEU A 15 -14.81 -2.94 -16.41
C LEU A 15 -14.15 -1.56 -16.37
N SER A 16 -14.09 -0.87 -17.50
CA SER A 16 -13.59 0.51 -17.57
C SER A 16 -14.50 1.47 -16.80
N TYR A 17 -15.80 1.36 -16.99
CA TYR A 17 -16.77 2.21 -16.30
C TYR A 17 -16.68 2.05 -14.79
N LEU A 18 -16.56 0.82 -14.31
CA LEU A 18 -16.45 0.52 -12.88
C LEU A 18 -15.03 0.77 -12.35
N LYS A 19 -14.10 1.14 -13.21
CA LYS A 19 -12.70 1.38 -12.86
C LYS A 19 -12.03 0.15 -12.23
N LEU A 20 -12.36 -1.03 -12.73
CA LEU A 20 -11.80 -2.30 -12.30
C LEU A 20 -10.59 -2.66 -13.18
N HIS A 21 -9.53 -1.87 -13.05
CA HIS A 21 -8.37 -1.98 -13.94
C HIS A 21 -7.61 -3.30 -13.79
N PHE A 22 -7.45 -3.79 -12.56
CA PHE A 22 -6.80 -5.07 -12.34
C PHE A 22 -7.55 -6.20 -13.03
N ILE A 23 -8.87 -6.25 -12.86
CA ILE A 23 -9.71 -7.28 -13.47
C ILE A 23 -9.63 -7.18 -14.99
N ARG A 24 -9.71 -5.97 -15.52
CA ARG A 24 -9.65 -5.73 -16.97
C ARG A 24 -8.36 -6.25 -17.58
N GLU A 25 -7.23 -6.06 -16.91
CA GLU A 25 -5.93 -6.46 -17.40
C GLU A 25 -5.65 -7.95 -17.22
N ASN A 26 -6.28 -8.61 -16.25
CA ASN A 26 -5.89 -9.93 -15.81
C ASN A 26 -6.95 -11.02 -15.99
N TYR A 27 -8.20 -10.68 -16.31
CA TYR A 27 -9.25 -11.70 -16.29
C TYR A 27 -9.04 -12.82 -17.29
N GLU A 28 -8.45 -12.53 -18.47
CA GLU A 28 -8.18 -13.56 -19.45
C GLU A 28 -7.10 -14.54 -19.01
N SER A 29 -5.98 -14.00 -18.52
CA SER A 29 -4.87 -14.83 -18.05
C SER A 29 -5.28 -15.66 -16.84
N MET A 30 -6.08 -15.09 -15.96
CA MET A 30 -6.59 -15.80 -14.79
C MET A 30 -7.63 -16.85 -15.17
N ALA A 31 -8.41 -16.62 -16.23
CA ALA A 31 -9.32 -17.63 -16.76
C ALA A 31 -8.56 -18.85 -17.28
N LYS A 32 -7.43 -18.64 -17.92
CA LYS A 32 -6.55 -19.74 -18.36
C LYS A 32 -5.99 -20.51 -17.16
N GLN A 33 -5.54 -19.80 -16.13
CA GLN A 33 -5.08 -20.45 -14.91
C GLN A 33 -6.20 -21.24 -14.23
N ALA A 34 -7.41 -20.69 -14.20
CA ALA A 34 -8.56 -21.36 -13.61
C ALA A 34 -8.86 -22.68 -14.34
N ALA A 35 -8.77 -22.67 -15.68
CA ALA A 35 -8.96 -23.88 -16.47
C ALA A 35 -7.87 -24.92 -16.19
N GLU A 36 -6.61 -24.48 -16.12
CA GLU A 36 -5.48 -25.38 -15.87
C GLU A 36 -5.50 -25.96 -14.46
N LYS A 37 -5.86 -25.15 -13.46
CA LYS A 37 -5.89 -25.54 -12.05
C LYS A 37 -7.25 -26.07 -11.60
N GLN A 38 -8.21 -26.16 -12.52
CA GLN A 38 -9.56 -26.63 -12.25
C GLN A 38 -10.26 -25.84 -11.12
N TRP A 39 -10.10 -24.52 -11.14
CA TRP A 39 -10.83 -23.67 -10.20
C TRP A 39 -12.32 -23.67 -10.51
N ASN A 40 -13.16 -23.62 -9.48
CA ASN A 40 -14.58 -23.37 -9.72
C ASN A 40 -14.83 -21.88 -10.01
N HIS A 41 -16.03 -21.55 -10.41
CA HIS A 41 -16.37 -20.17 -10.80
C HIS A 41 -16.24 -19.18 -9.64
N VAL A 42 -16.61 -19.60 -8.43
CA VAL A 42 -16.51 -18.75 -7.25
C VAL A 42 -15.05 -18.48 -6.92
N HIS A 43 -14.20 -19.50 -7.00
CA HIS A 43 -12.77 -19.34 -6.77
C HIS A 43 -12.16 -18.34 -7.76
N TYR A 44 -12.49 -18.48 -9.03
CA TYR A 44 -12.02 -17.58 -10.09
C TYR A 44 -12.43 -16.13 -9.80
N LEU A 45 -13.70 -15.92 -9.45
CA LEU A 45 -14.20 -14.59 -9.10
C LEU A 45 -13.49 -14.04 -7.87
N THR A 46 -13.27 -14.87 -6.85
CA THR A 46 -12.57 -14.48 -5.62
C THR A 46 -11.16 -13.98 -5.91
N GLU A 47 -10.42 -14.70 -6.74
CA GLU A 47 -9.06 -14.29 -7.11
C GLU A 47 -9.04 -12.96 -7.87
N LEU A 48 -9.98 -12.76 -8.80
CA LEU A 48 -10.09 -11.48 -9.50
C LEU A 48 -10.41 -10.32 -8.56
N ILE A 49 -11.38 -10.51 -7.69
CA ILE A 49 -11.81 -9.46 -6.75
C ILE A 49 -10.70 -9.15 -5.75
N GLN A 50 -10.03 -10.18 -5.25
CA GLN A 50 -8.93 -9.99 -4.31
C GLN A 50 -7.79 -9.19 -4.94
N GLY A 51 -7.40 -9.51 -6.17
CA GLY A 51 -6.38 -8.76 -6.87
C GLY A 51 -6.78 -7.30 -7.10
N GLN A 52 -8.03 -7.06 -7.47
CA GLN A 52 -8.56 -5.70 -7.64
C GLN A 52 -8.57 -4.93 -6.31
N THR A 53 -8.95 -5.58 -5.22
CA THR A 53 -8.95 -4.98 -3.89
C THR A 53 -7.53 -4.58 -3.49
N ASN A 54 -6.58 -5.48 -3.68
CA ASN A 54 -5.18 -5.21 -3.36
C ASN A 54 -4.64 -4.01 -4.17
N GLN A 55 -4.96 -3.93 -5.46
CA GLN A 55 -4.54 -2.81 -6.28
C GLN A 55 -5.11 -1.48 -5.78
N ARG A 56 -6.38 -1.47 -5.38
CA ARG A 56 -7.00 -0.25 -4.83
C ARG A 56 -6.38 0.17 -3.51
N HIS A 57 -6.06 -0.78 -2.64
CA HIS A 57 -5.35 -0.48 -1.40
C HIS A 57 -3.98 0.13 -1.66
N ASP A 58 -3.21 -0.45 -2.57
CA ASP A 58 -1.89 0.05 -2.92
C ASP A 58 -1.95 1.47 -3.47
N ARG A 59 -2.89 1.72 -4.37
CA ARG A 59 -3.08 3.07 -4.94
C ARG A 59 -3.56 4.08 -3.90
N ALA A 60 -4.39 3.67 -2.96
CA ALA A 60 -4.83 4.54 -1.87
C ALA A 60 -3.66 4.92 -0.97
N ILE A 61 -2.78 3.97 -0.67
CA ILE A 61 -1.55 4.21 0.10
C ILE A 61 -0.65 5.19 -0.65
N GLU A 62 -0.39 4.95 -1.93
CA GLU A 62 0.42 5.84 -2.76
C GLU A 62 -0.11 7.27 -2.78
N ARG A 63 -1.43 7.43 -2.91
CA ARG A 63 -2.05 8.76 -2.88
C ARG A 63 -1.88 9.44 -1.53
N ARG A 64 -2.03 8.71 -0.43
CA ARG A 64 -1.82 9.28 0.92
C ARG A 64 -0.39 9.73 1.12
N ILE A 65 0.57 8.92 0.68
CA ILE A 65 1.99 9.29 0.75
C ILE A 65 2.26 10.54 -0.09
N SER A 66 1.74 10.59 -1.31
CA SER A 66 1.91 11.75 -2.19
C SER A 66 1.26 13.01 -1.60
N GLN A 67 0.04 12.88 -1.05
CA GLN A 67 -0.67 14.01 -0.45
C GLN A 67 -0.02 14.52 0.82
N ALA A 68 0.66 13.66 1.56
CA ALA A 68 1.38 14.05 2.77
C ALA A 68 2.57 14.96 2.47
N ARG A 69 3.05 14.98 1.22
CA ARG A 69 4.15 15.84 0.76
C ARG A 69 5.40 15.72 1.61
N PHE A 70 5.81 14.49 1.90
CA PHE A 70 7.07 14.27 2.60
C PHE A 70 8.23 14.85 1.78
N PRO A 71 9.18 15.56 2.41
CA PRO A 71 10.33 16.11 1.68
C PRO A 71 11.20 14.99 1.09
N GLN A 72 11.29 13.86 1.76
CA GLN A 72 11.97 12.64 1.30
C GLN A 72 11.27 11.44 1.92
N ILE A 73 11.37 10.28 1.25
CA ILE A 73 10.92 9.02 1.84
C ILE A 73 11.99 8.55 2.81
N LYS A 74 11.66 8.48 4.09
CA LYS A 74 12.57 8.03 5.16
C LYS A 74 11.87 6.95 5.99
N THR A 75 12.64 5.92 6.35
CA THR A 75 12.14 4.84 7.19
C THR A 75 12.96 4.72 8.46
N LEU A 76 12.42 4.03 9.45
CA LEU A 76 13.11 3.83 10.72
C LEU A 76 14.39 3.00 10.53
N GLU A 77 14.38 2.04 9.59
CA GLU A 77 15.55 1.20 9.29
C GLU A 77 16.72 2.01 8.76
N GLN A 78 16.47 3.14 8.11
CA GLN A 78 17.50 4.02 7.57
C GLN A 78 18.08 4.94 8.65
N PHE A 79 17.51 4.98 9.84
CA PHE A 79 17.95 5.88 10.90
C PHE A 79 19.19 5.34 11.60
N LYS A 80 20.21 6.22 11.78
CA LYS A 80 21.46 5.87 12.44
C LYS A 80 21.34 6.12 13.95
N TRP A 81 21.22 5.05 14.72
CA TRP A 81 21.09 5.14 16.17
C TRP A 81 22.36 5.58 16.89
N SER A 82 23.52 5.44 16.22
CA SER A 82 24.81 5.88 16.76
C SER A 82 24.96 7.40 16.81
N TRP A 83 24.09 8.10 16.13
CA TRP A 83 24.08 9.55 16.05
C TRP A 83 22.64 10.04 16.00
N PRO A 84 22.17 10.87 16.92
CA PRO A 84 22.84 11.50 18.07
C PRO A 84 22.98 10.58 19.30
N LYS A 85 23.96 10.88 20.16
CA LYS A 85 24.30 9.99 21.28
C LYS A 85 23.27 9.96 22.42
N LYS A 86 22.41 10.98 22.51
CA LYS A 86 21.47 11.13 23.63
C LYS A 86 20.02 10.75 23.28
N ILE A 87 19.81 10.02 22.20
CA ILE A 87 18.48 9.62 21.81
C ILE A 87 18.07 8.36 22.60
N ASN A 88 16.82 8.36 23.12
CA ASN A 88 16.27 7.16 23.72
C ASN A 88 15.64 6.30 22.64
N GLN A 89 16.39 5.28 22.20
CA GLN A 89 15.98 4.41 21.12
C GLN A 89 14.66 3.71 21.40
N GLN A 90 14.45 3.25 22.64
CA GLN A 90 13.22 2.53 22.96
C GLN A 90 11.99 3.45 22.94
N GLN A 91 12.13 4.67 23.44
CA GLN A 91 11.06 5.66 23.37
C GLN A 91 10.68 5.97 21.92
N VAL A 92 11.68 6.17 21.05
CA VAL A 92 11.44 6.40 19.63
C VAL A 92 10.75 5.20 19.00
N ARG A 93 11.23 3.97 19.25
CA ARG A 93 10.61 2.77 18.72
C ARG A 93 9.16 2.61 19.18
N ASN A 94 8.85 3.01 20.42
CA ASN A 94 7.49 2.97 20.93
C ASN A 94 6.55 3.89 20.17
N LEU A 95 7.04 5.03 19.67
CA LEU A 95 6.24 5.94 18.85
C LEU A 95 5.75 5.25 17.57
N PHE A 96 6.55 4.36 17.00
CA PHE A 96 6.20 3.64 15.78
C PHE A 96 5.16 2.55 16.00
N ARG A 97 4.76 2.25 17.22
CA ARG A 97 3.60 1.40 17.54
C ARG A 97 2.28 2.14 17.37
N LEU A 98 2.33 3.46 17.21
CA LEU A 98 1.18 4.33 16.93
C LEU A 98 0.09 4.33 18.01
N GLN A 99 0.42 3.86 19.22
CA GLN A 99 -0.53 3.86 20.33
C GLN A 99 -0.95 5.28 20.72
N TRP A 100 -0.03 6.24 20.58
CA TRP A 100 -0.30 7.65 20.88
C TRP A 100 -1.39 8.25 19.99
N ILE A 101 -1.63 7.70 18.79
CA ILE A 101 -2.72 8.15 17.92
C ILE A 101 -4.06 7.74 18.53
N GLU A 102 -4.17 6.51 19.00
CA GLU A 102 -5.38 6.03 19.67
C GLU A 102 -5.67 6.82 20.96
N ASP A 103 -4.63 7.16 21.69
CA ASP A 103 -4.72 7.96 22.92
C ASP A 103 -4.94 9.45 22.66
N LYS A 104 -4.99 9.86 21.39
CA LYS A 104 -5.12 11.27 20.97
C LYS A 104 -4.02 12.17 21.56
N SER A 105 -2.84 11.61 21.75
CA SER A 105 -1.67 12.34 22.23
C SER A 105 -0.94 13.04 21.10
N ASN A 106 -0.10 14.00 21.43
CA ASN A 106 0.74 14.68 20.47
C ASN A 106 2.20 14.26 20.61
N VAL A 107 2.93 14.29 19.49
CA VAL A 107 4.37 14.04 19.48
C VAL A 107 5.07 15.30 19.01
N ILE A 108 6.04 15.77 19.80
CA ILE A 108 6.83 16.95 19.49
C ILE A 108 8.30 16.55 19.45
N PHE A 109 8.98 16.86 18.33
CA PHE A 109 10.40 16.60 18.17
C PHE A 109 11.18 17.89 18.46
N LEU A 110 11.93 17.88 19.55
CA LEU A 110 12.76 19.01 19.96
C LEU A 110 14.23 18.61 19.94
N SER A 111 15.02 19.29 19.14
CA SER A 111 16.47 19.04 19.07
C SER A 111 17.18 20.16 18.33
N GLY A 112 18.51 20.17 18.44
CA GLY A 112 19.34 21.00 17.58
C GLY A 112 19.31 20.55 16.12
N VAL A 113 19.83 21.37 15.23
CA VAL A 113 19.92 21.08 13.81
C VAL A 113 20.83 19.87 13.58
N GLY A 114 20.45 18.98 12.67
CA GLY A 114 21.30 17.86 12.25
C GLY A 114 21.22 16.61 13.12
N LEU A 115 20.31 16.54 14.09
CA LEU A 115 20.18 15.41 15.00
C LEU A 115 19.16 14.35 14.56
N GLY A 116 18.71 14.40 13.31
CA GLY A 116 17.82 13.36 12.77
C GLY A 116 16.33 13.55 13.06
N LYS A 117 15.96 14.70 13.59
CA LYS A 117 14.57 15.04 13.93
C LYS A 117 13.64 14.92 12.73
N THR A 118 14.02 15.49 11.59
CA THR A 118 13.23 15.46 10.37
C THR A 118 13.15 14.04 9.81
N HIS A 119 14.24 13.27 9.89
CA HIS A 119 14.23 11.87 9.46
C HIS A 119 13.20 11.06 10.26
N LEU A 120 13.23 11.16 11.59
CA LEU A 120 12.31 10.44 12.47
C LEU A 120 10.86 10.88 12.26
N ALA A 121 10.61 12.18 12.16
CA ALA A 121 9.27 12.70 11.93
C ALA A 121 8.72 12.23 10.57
N THR A 122 9.54 12.24 9.53
CA THR A 122 9.17 11.77 8.20
C THR A 122 8.88 10.26 8.22
N ALA A 123 9.75 9.48 8.87
CA ALA A 123 9.57 8.04 8.99
C ALA A 123 8.31 7.69 9.77
N LEU A 124 8.00 8.43 10.84
CA LEU A 124 6.80 8.20 11.65
C LEU A 124 5.52 8.48 10.85
N GLY A 125 5.55 9.47 9.96
CA GLY A 125 4.39 9.81 9.12
C GLY A 125 4.22 8.89 7.92
N TYR A 126 5.29 8.25 7.46
CA TYR A 126 5.27 7.34 6.33
C TYR A 126 4.64 6.00 6.67
#